data_534642459c3c929593212806df2f84c6
#
_entry.id   534642459c3c929593212806df2f84c6
#
_cell.length_a   1.000
_cell.length_b   1.000
_cell.length_c   1.000
_cell.angle_alpha   90.00
_cell.angle_beta   90.00
_cell.angle_gamma   90.00
#
_symmetry.space_group_name_H-M   'P 1'
#
loop_
_entity.id
_entity.type
_entity.pdbx_description
1 polymer ?
#
loop_
_entity_poly.entity_id
_entity_poly.type
_entity_poly.pdbx_seq_one_letter_code
_entity_poly.pdbx_strand_id
1 'polypeptide(L)'
;MFRLDADKKVHFCDGVTRRDFLHAGALAMLGLTLPQFMDLKAMGAVNPSKDINCIQLMLVGGPSQLDTWDMKPDAPASIRGPYKPIKTNVKGIEISEIFPRMAKHADKFALLRSVYHTAAAVHDTGCQMMQTGRLFRGGLESPNYGSVLSKEKGPKGAIPSNVLLPYPIGQLGGNLPHGDTAGFLGKKYDPFVLNSDPADPDFHVPDMLPPDYIAALRVDRRRNWRAMIDQSVSYFESSQDAKLMDSTFSEAYTLMTSSKARAAFNLKEEPEEVRKRYGLNRFGQGCLLARRLVENGVRFVTVNMFETVFNEITWDIHGSAPFSPITCMDSLVGPMFDNGFTSLIEDLDQRGLLERTLVIATGEFGRTPRINPAGGRDHWPQCWTIVLAGGSIKGGQVVGASDSIAAAPKDRPVQPSHVAATVYHALGIPVDLIMMTPEGRQVRLVDHGFDPIMELFS
;
A
#
# COMPACT_ATOMS: atom_id res chain seq x y z
N MET A 1 -16.48 15.35 26.40
CA MET A 1 -15.89 16.38 25.48
C MET A 1 -17.04 17.15 24.89
N PHE A 2 -17.23 18.43 25.20
CA PHE A 2 -18.29 19.25 24.62
C PHE A 2 -17.90 19.65 23.20
N ARG A 3 -18.75 19.31 22.23
CA ARG A 3 -18.57 19.69 20.82
C ARG A 3 -19.55 20.82 20.49
N LEU A 4 -19.01 22.00 20.15
CA LEU A 4 -19.77 23.11 19.61
C LEU A 4 -19.52 23.16 18.10
N ASP A 5 -20.48 22.71 17.34
CA ASP A 5 -20.46 22.81 15.87
C ASP A 5 -21.19 24.08 15.44
N ALA A 6 -20.52 24.95 14.69
CA ALA A 6 -21.13 26.10 14.04
C ALA A 6 -21.30 25.82 12.54
N ASP A 7 -22.45 26.11 11.98
CA ASP A 7 -22.85 25.81 10.60
C ASP A 7 -22.07 26.52 9.49
N LYS A 8 -21.14 27.42 9.82
CA LYS A 8 -20.29 28.12 8.85
C LYS A 8 -18.83 28.17 9.29
N LYS A 9 -17.93 27.81 8.38
CA LYS A 9 -16.48 28.01 8.56
C LYS A 9 -16.17 29.50 8.55
N VAL A 10 -15.66 30.02 9.65
CA VAL A 10 -15.15 31.39 9.74
C VAL A 10 -13.62 31.28 9.73
N HIS A 11 -12.98 31.86 8.72
CA HIS A 11 -11.53 32.00 8.65
C HIS A 11 -11.12 33.38 9.21
N PHE A 12 -10.08 33.40 10.01
CA PHE A 12 -9.41 34.63 10.39
C PHE A 12 -8.38 35.01 9.32
N CYS A 13 -8.06 36.30 9.23
CA CYS A 13 -7.12 36.83 8.23
C CYS A 13 -5.68 36.26 8.35
N ASP A 14 -5.35 35.61 9.46
CA ASP A 14 -4.08 34.94 9.75
C ASP A 14 -4.08 33.44 9.39
N GLY A 15 -5.14 32.94 8.81
CA GLY A 15 -5.26 31.53 8.35
C GLY A 15 -5.56 30.51 9.46
N VAL A 16 -5.78 30.94 10.71
CA VAL A 16 -6.11 30.04 11.84
C VAL A 16 -7.62 29.80 11.88
N THR A 17 -8.05 28.55 11.96
CA THR A 17 -9.47 28.21 12.09
C THR A 17 -9.91 28.19 13.55
N ARG A 18 -11.23 28.39 13.82
CA ARG A 18 -11.78 28.24 15.19
C ARG A 18 -11.50 26.87 15.80
N ARG A 19 -11.37 25.86 14.96
CA ARG A 19 -11.06 24.50 15.38
C ARG A 19 -9.61 24.40 15.89
N ASP A 20 -8.67 25.07 15.24
CA ASP A 20 -7.26 25.13 15.65
C ASP A 20 -7.13 25.90 16.96
N PHE A 21 -7.92 26.95 17.16
CA PHE A 21 -7.97 27.72 18.40
C PHE A 21 -8.50 26.87 19.58
N LEU A 22 -9.52 26.06 19.37
CA LEU A 22 -10.05 25.16 20.40
C LEU A 22 -9.10 24.00 20.71
N HIS A 23 -8.37 23.49 19.72
CA HIS A 23 -7.31 22.51 19.94
C HIS A 23 -6.15 23.12 20.77
N ALA A 24 -5.76 24.35 20.48
CA ALA A 24 -4.73 25.07 21.24
C ALA A 24 -5.16 25.33 22.71
N GLY A 25 -6.45 25.64 22.93
CA GLY A 25 -7.02 25.79 24.29
C GLY A 25 -7.00 24.50 25.13
N ALA A 26 -7.19 23.33 24.49
CA ALA A 26 -7.03 22.05 25.15
C ALA A 26 -5.57 21.71 25.51
N LEU A 27 -4.61 22.17 24.70
CA LEU A 27 -3.18 21.99 24.95
C LEU A 27 -2.67 22.88 26.09
N ALA A 28 -3.33 24.01 26.38
CA ALA A 28 -3.01 24.85 27.53
C ALA A 28 -3.17 24.13 28.88
N MET A 29 -4.07 23.16 28.96
CA MET A 29 -4.19 22.27 30.12
C MET A 29 -2.98 21.33 30.28
N LEU A 30 -2.21 21.12 29.23
CA LEU A 30 -0.98 20.33 29.21
C LEU A 30 0.30 21.20 29.29
N GLY A 31 0.16 22.50 29.60
CA GLY A 31 1.29 23.42 29.80
C GLY A 31 1.87 24.02 28.52
N LEU A 32 1.23 23.81 27.35
CA LEU A 32 1.64 24.41 26.08
C LEU A 32 0.78 25.67 25.79
N THR A 33 1.41 26.81 25.66
CA THR A 33 0.75 28.05 25.26
C THR A 33 0.59 28.16 23.74
N LEU A 34 -0.38 28.93 23.26
CA LEU A 34 -0.62 29.12 21.83
C LEU A 34 0.62 29.63 21.08
N PRO A 35 1.40 30.60 21.60
CA PRO A 35 2.67 31.00 20.98
C PRO A 35 3.66 29.83 20.86
N GLN A 36 3.86 29.06 21.92
CA GLN A 36 4.74 27.88 21.88
C GLN A 36 4.27 26.83 20.86
N PHE A 37 2.95 26.63 20.73
CA PHE A 37 2.41 25.78 19.69
C PHE A 37 2.67 26.33 18.28
N MET A 38 2.54 27.65 18.09
CA MET A 38 2.83 28.31 16.80
C MET A 38 4.32 28.29 16.47
N ASP A 39 5.19 28.44 17.48
CA ASP A 39 6.64 28.30 17.32
C ASP A 39 7.04 26.88 16.95
N LEU A 40 6.47 25.88 17.61
CA LEU A 40 6.65 24.47 17.27
C LEU A 40 6.15 24.16 15.85
N LYS A 41 5.04 24.77 15.43
CA LYS A 41 4.51 24.66 14.07
C LYS A 41 5.43 25.35 13.05
N ALA A 42 5.96 26.51 13.36
CA ALA A 42 6.92 27.25 12.52
C ALA A 42 8.28 26.52 12.43
N MET A 43 8.69 25.84 13.49
CA MET A 43 9.90 24.99 13.52
C MET A 43 9.71 23.64 12.85
N GLY A 44 8.52 23.34 12.29
CA GLY A 44 8.21 22.03 11.68
C GLY A 44 8.03 20.90 12.70
N ALA A 45 8.16 21.18 14.00
CA ALA A 45 7.98 20.19 15.08
C ALA A 45 6.49 19.88 15.34
N VAL A 46 5.61 20.78 14.93
CA VAL A 46 4.17 20.55 14.79
C VAL A 46 3.84 20.75 13.32
N ASN A 47 4.38 19.93 12.50
CA ASN A 47 3.74 19.70 11.22
C ASN A 47 2.38 19.05 11.58
N PRO A 48 1.23 19.58 11.14
CA PRO A 48 0.06 18.75 11.06
C PRO A 48 0.52 17.62 10.13
N SER A 49 0.97 16.51 10.71
CA SER A 49 1.49 15.39 9.98
C SER A 49 0.46 15.17 8.90
N LYS A 50 0.83 15.38 7.64
CA LYS A 50 -0.07 15.11 6.55
C LYS A 50 -0.57 13.73 6.87
N ASP A 51 -1.84 13.59 7.22
CA ASP A 51 -2.41 12.31 7.63
C ASP A 51 -2.53 11.47 6.36
N ILE A 52 -1.37 11.01 5.90
CA ILE A 52 -1.17 10.34 4.63
C ILE A 52 -1.68 8.91 4.74
N ASN A 53 -2.50 8.53 3.80
CA ASN A 53 -2.87 7.14 3.54
C ASN A 53 -1.87 6.51 2.57
N CYS A 54 -1.90 5.20 2.42
CA CYS A 54 -1.07 4.50 1.43
C CYS A 54 -1.89 3.45 0.68
N ILE A 55 -1.64 3.34 -0.63
CA ILE A 55 -2.08 2.22 -1.47
C ILE A 55 -0.82 1.57 -2.03
N GLN A 56 -0.56 0.34 -1.64
CA GLN A 56 0.54 -0.47 -2.16
C GLN A 56 0.01 -1.46 -3.19
N LEU A 57 0.49 -1.34 -4.43
CA LEU A 57 0.18 -2.24 -5.52
C LEU A 57 1.33 -3.25 -5.66
N MET A 58 1.07 -4.51 -5.29
CA MET A 58 2.05 -5.59 -5.42
C MET A 58 1.90 -6.24 -6.80
N LEU A 59 2.91 -6.04 -7.64
CA LEU A 59 2.97 -6.53 -9.01
C LEU A 59 3.64 -7.91 -9.04
N VAL A 60 2.96 -8.87 -8.43
CA VAL A 60 3.47 -10.23 -8.22
C VAL A 60 3.95 -10.86 -9.52
N GLY A 61 5.14 -11.42 -9.47
CA GLY A 61 5.86 -11.93 -10.63
C GLY A 61 7.06 -11.08 -11.04
N GLY A 62 7.19 -9.85 -10.54
CA GLY A 62 8.36 -8.98 -10.79
C GLY A 62 8.43 -8.42 -12.20
N PRO A 63 7.83 -7.24 -12.48
CA PRO A 63 7.89 -6.60 -13.79
C PRO A 63 9.31 -6.37 -14.27
N SER A 64 9.59 -6.73 -15.53
CA SER A 64 10.88 -6.47 -16.15
C SER A 64 11.14 -4.98 -16.30
N GLN A 65 12.20 -4.47 -15.69
CA GLN A 65 12.61 -3.08 -15.81
C GLN A 65 12.89 -2.69 -17.27
N LEU A 66 13.46 -3.61 -18.06
CA LEU A 66 13.81 -3.38 -19.47
C LEU A 66 12.58 -3.28 -20.40
N ASP A 67 11.50 -3.98 -20.05
CA ASP A 67 10.30 -4.04 -20.86
C ASP A 67 9.21 -3.07 -20.37
N THR A 68 9.49 -2.29 -19.29
CA THR A 68 8.55 -1.37 -18.65
C THR A 68 9.09 0.06 -18.53
N TRP A 69 9.79 0.37 -17.45
CA TRP A 69 10.10 1.75 -17.05
C TRP A 69 11.57 2.16 -17.20
N ASP A 70 12.48 1.21 -17.45
CA ASP A 70 13.91 1.48 -17.60
C ASP A 70 14.49 0.84 -18.87
N MET A 71 13.88 1.17 -19.99
CA MET A 71 14.20 0.62 -21.31
C MET A 71 15.59 1.04 -21.77
N LYS A 72 16.26 0.15 -22.49
CA LYS A 72 17.60 0.35 -23.07
C LYS A 72 17.54 0.16 -24.59
N PRO A 73 16.97 1.13 -25.35
CA PRO A 73 16.74 0.97 -26.79
C PRO A 73 18.03 0.76 -27.60
N ASP A 74 19.15 1.29 -27.12
CA ASP A 74 20.45 1.15 -27.79
C ASP A 74 21.16 -0.18 -27.46
N ALA A 75 20.62 -0.98 -26.55
CA ALA A 75 21.18 -2.30 -26.23
C ALA A 75 20.90 -3.30 -27.35
N PRO A 76 21.71 -4.39 -27.47
CA PRO A 76 21.45 -5.47 -28.42
C PRO A 76 20.02 -6.04 -28.27
N ALA A 77 19.46 -6.56 -29.36
CA ALA A 77 18.10 -7.10 -29.38
C ALA A 77 17.83 -8.19 -28.31
N SER A 78 18.85 -8.97 -27.97
CA SER A 78 18.80 -9.97 -26.90
C SER A 78 18.68 -9.38 -25.48
N ILE A 79 18.78 -8.05 -25.37
CA ILE A 79 18.69 -7.30 -24.10
C ILE A 79 17.48 -6.35 -24.11
N ARG A 80 17.37 -5.49 -25.13
CA ARG A 80 16.34 -4.42 -25.17
C ARG A 80 14.90 -4.94 -25.20
N GLY A 81 14.69 -6.22 -25.58
CA GLY A 81 13.35 -6.79 -25.70
C GLY A 81 12.58 -6.38 -26.95
N PRO A 82 11.30 -6.78 -27.04
CA PRO A 82 10.46 -6.52 -28.22
C PRO A 82 9.82 -5.13 -28.24
N TYR A 83 9.66 -4.49 -27.08
CA TYR A 83 8.89 -3.24 -26.94
C TYR A 83 9.72 -2.00 -27.23
N LYS A 84 9.02 -0.94 -27.64
CA LYS A 84 9.63 0.37 -27.95
C LYS A 84 9.34 1.37 -26.85
N PRO A 85 10.29 2.30 -26.58
CA PRO A 85 10.02 3.41 -25.69
C PRO A 85 9.07 4.41 -26.35
N ILE A 86 8.15 4.95 -25.60
CA ILE A 86 7.29 6.08 -25.96
C ILE A 86 7.58 7.28 -25.05
N LYS A 87 7.44 8.48 -25.62
CA LYS A 87 7.57 9.73 -24.88
C LYS A 87 6.41 9.89 -23.90
N THR A 88 6.71 10.43 -22.73
CA THR A 88 5.70 10.82 -21.78
C THR A 88 5.38 12.32 -21.88
N ASN A 89 4.41 12.80 -21.09
CA ASN A 89 4.12 14.22 -20.96
C ASN A 89 5.24 15.00 -20.21
N VAL A 90 6.25 14.31 -19.69
CA VAL A 90 7.44 14.92 -19.07
C VAL A 90 8.64 14.73 -19.97
N LYS A 91 9.26 15.85 -20.39
CA LYS A 91 10.43 15.81 -21.26
C LYS A 91 11.58 15.02 -20.62
N GLY A 92 12.13 14.07 -21.38
CA GLY A 92 13.26 13.24 -20.94
C GLY A 92 12.87 11.97 -20.20
N ILE A 93 11.58 11.75 -19.93
CA ILE A 93 11.08 10.48 -19.38
C ILE A 93 10.39 9.70 -20.52
N GLU A 94 10.90 8.52 -20.78
CA GLU A 94 10.32 7.53 -21.69
C GLU A 94 10.04 6.24 -20.93
N ILE A 95 8.94 5.58 -21.30
CA ILE A 95 8.51 4.29 -20.77
C ILE A 95 8.04 3.38 -21.91
N SER A 96 7.76 2.13 -21.63
CA SER A 96 7.33 1.16 -22.64
C SER A 96 6.01 1.53 -23.29
N GLU A 97 5.88 1.24 -24.60
CA GLU A 97 4.65 1.41 -25.39
C GLU A 97 3.44 0.62 -24.84
N ILE A 98 3.67 -0.35 -23.95
CA ILE A 98 2.59 -1.09 -23.27
C ILE A 98 1.83 -0.25 -22.25
N PHE A 99 2.30 0.98 -21.93
CA PHE A 99 1.72 1.90 -20.97
C PHE A 99 1.28 3.25 -21.57
N PRO A 100 0.42 3.25 -22.61
CA PRO A 100 0.07 4.49 -23.33
C PRO A 100 -0.73 5.48 -22.49
N ARG A 101 -1.50 5.04 -21.50
CA ARG A 101 -2.22 5.93 -20.58
C ARG A 101 -1.30 6.51 -19.53
N MET A 102 -0.47 5.68 -18.91
CA MET A 102 0.51 6.09 -17.91
C MET A 102 1.48 7.14 -18.46
N ALA A 103 1.89 7.02 -19.73
CA ALA A 103 2.76 7.99 -20.40
C ALA A 103 2.18 9.42 -20.41
N LYS A 104 0.86 9.58 -20.38
CA LYS A 104 0.18 10.88 -20.37
C LYS A 104 0.11 11.52 -18.96
N HIS A 105 0.55 10.80 -17.92
CA HIS A 105 0.45 11.19 -16.52
C HIS A 105 1.78 11.09 -15.76
N ALA A 106 2.90 11.09 -16.48
CA ALA A 106 4.23 10.97 -15.86
C ALA A 106 4.57 12.15 -14.94
N ASP A 107 3.92 13.29 -15.12
CA ASP A 107 3.99 14.44 -14.20
C ASP A 107 3.44 14.16 -12.80
N LYS A 108 2.69 13.07 -12.60
CA LYS A 108 2.05 12.70 -11.33
C LYS A 108 2.76 11.59 -10.56
N PHE A 109 3.78 10.98 -11.14
CA PHE A 109 4.55 9.91 -10.47
C PHE A 109 6.06 10.08 -10.66
N ALA A 110 6.81 9.45 -9.79
CA ALA A 110 8.26 9.30 -9.87
C ALA A 110 8.65 7.86 -10.18
N LEU A 111 9.75 7.70 -10.91
CA LEU A 111 10.38 6.40 -11.17
C LEU A 111 11.65 6.27 -10.36
N LEU A 112 11.79 5.21 -9.58
CA LEU A 112 12.99 4.85 -8.84
C LEU A 112 13.66 3.66 -9.57
N ARG A 113 14.70 3.92 -10.39
CA ARG A 113 15.30 2.96 -11.34
C ARG A 113 16.51 2.19 -10.81
N SER A 114 16.83 2.31 -9.54
CA SER A 114 18.06 1.76 -8.97
C SER A 114 17.83 0.84 -7.77
N VAL A 115 16.66 0.21 -7.70
CA VAL A 115 16.34 -0.68 -6.59
C VAL A 115 17.02 -2.02 -6.81
N TYR A 116 17.61 -2.59 -5.75
CA TYR A 116 18.27 -3.88 -5.78
C TYR A 116 18.29 -4.54 -4.41
N HIS A 117 18.48 -5.85 -4.38
CA HIS A 117 18.86 -6.57 -3.18
C HIS A 117 19.82 -7.72 -3.48
N THR A 118 20.49 -8.22 -2.45
CA THR A 118 21.49 -9.30 -2.54
C THR A 118 21.00 -10.62 -1.95
N ALA A 119 19.73 -10.69 -1.59
CA ALA A 119 19.11 -11.91 -1.11
C ALA A 119 18.80 -12.88 -2.27
N ALA A 120 18.25 -14.05 -1.96
CA ALA A 120 17.89 -15.04 -2.96
C ALA A 120 16.93 -14.47 -4.02
N ALA A 121 17.12 -14.89 -5.27
CA ALA A 121 16.30 -14.51 -6.42
C ALA A 121 15.02 -15.40 -6.46
N VAL A 122 14.22 -15.34 -5.40
CA VAL A 122 12.96 -16.09 -5.25
C VAL A 122 11.85 -15.17 -4.78
N HIS A 123 10.62 -15.42 -5.24
CA HIS A 123 9.49 -14.53 -5.05
C HIS A 123 9.16 -14.27 -3.58
N ASP A 124 9.11 -15.31 -2.75
CA ASP A 124 8.82 -15.21 -1.32
C ASP A 124 9.78 -14.26 -0.59
N THR A 125 11.09 -14.34 -0.90
CA THR A 125 12.11 -13.44 -0.35
C THR A 125 11.90 -11.99 -0.78
N GLY A 126 11.68 -11.76 -2.07
CA GLY A 126 11.48 -10.41 -2.60
C GLY A 126 10.17 -9.78 -2.12
N CYS A 127 9.06 -10.52 -2.10
CA CYS A 127 7.77 -10.06 -1.58
C CYS A 127 7.90 -9.61 -0.12
N GLN A 128 8.53 -10.43 0.72
CA GLN A 128 8.78 -10.09 2.11
C GLN A 128 9.55 -8.78 2.26
N MET A 129 10.65 -8.63 1.50
CA MET A 129 11.48 -7.42 1.57
C MET A 129 10.71 -6.17 1.14
N MET A 130 9.82 -6.28 0.14
CA MET A 130 9.04 -5.14 -0.35
C MET A 130 7.84 -4.79 0.50
N GLN A 131 7.39 -5.70 1.36
CA GLN A 131 6.29 -5.46 2.29
C GLN A 131 6.75 -4.99 3.67
N THR A 132 7.99 -5.34 4.07
CA THR A 132 8.50 -5.08 5.43
C THR A 132 9.80 -4.27 5.47
N GLY A 133 10.53 -4.17 4.34
CA GLY A 133 11.89 -3.65 4.27
C GLY A 133 12.97 -4.61 4.77
N ARG A 134 12.63 -5.86 5.14
CA ARG A 134 13.52 -6.80 5.82
C ARG A 134 13.32 -8.24 5.38
N LEU A 135 14.34 -9.03 5.63
CA LEU A 135 14.23 -10.49 5.58
C LEU A 135 13.77 -11.06 6.92
N PHE A 136 12.99 -12.13 6.87
CA PHE A 136 12.72 -12.97 8.03
C PHE A 136 14.03 -13.57 8.55
N ARG A 137 14.33 -13.33 9.81
CA ARG A 137 15.56 -13.82 10.46
C ARG A 137 15.28 -14.22 11.90
N GLY A 138 15.86 -15.36 12.29
CA GLY A 138 15.86 -15.80 13.70
C GLY A 138 14.48 -16.02 14.29
N GLY A 139 13.51 -16.45 13.49
CA GLY A 139 12.14 -16.71 13.94
C GLY A 139 11.30 -15.45 14.18
N LEU A 140 11.83 -14.25 13.88
CA LEU A 140 11.11 -13.00 14.07
C LEU A 140 10.39 -12.59 12.77
N GLU A 141 9.07 -12.66 12.77
CA GLU A 141 8.21 -12.15 11.71
C GLU A 141 8.11 -10.63 11.80
N SER A 142 8.54 -9.92 10.77
CA SER A 142 8.45 -8.45 10.72
C SER A 142 7.06 -8.02 10.26
N PRO A 143 6.50 -6.94 10.85
CA PRO A 143 5.20 -6.41 10.43
C PRO A 143 5.28 -5.76 9.06
N ASN A 144 4.20 -5.85 8.26
CA ASN A 144 4.05 -5.05 7.06
C ASN A 144 3.84 -3.55 7.39
N TYR A 145 4.01 -2.68 6.39
CA TYR A 145 3.89 -1.23 6.55
C TYR A 145 2.53 -0.80 7.11
N GLY A 146 1.45 -1.43 6.64
CA GLY A 146 0.08 -1.14 7.07
C GLY A 146 -0.17 -1.51 8.53
N SER A 147 0.42 -2.60 9.00
CA SER A 147 0.32 -3.04 10.39
C SER A 147 1.06 -2.09 11.36
N VAL A 148 2.23 -1.59 10.94
CA VAL A 148 2.92 -0.54 11.71
C VAL A 148 2.09 0.73 11.75
N LEU A 149 1.54 1.17 10.60
CA LEU A 149 0.68 2.36 10.55
C LEU A 149 -0.58 2.20 11.40
N SER A 150 -1.17 1.00 11.38
CA SER A 150 -2.33 0.65 12.20
C SER A 150 -2.04 0.77 13.69
N LYS A 151 -0.88 0.29 14.14
CA LYS A 151 -0.43 0.39 15.53
C LYS A 151 -0.18 1.84 15.95
N GLU A 152 0.55 2.60 15.13
CA GLU A 152 1.00 3.95 15.49
C GLU A 152 -0.12 5.00 15.39
N LYS A 153 -1.05 4.84 14.45
CA LYS A 153 -2.08 5.86 14.17
C LYS A 153 -3.51 5.39 14.44
N GLY A 154 -3.75 4.10 14.57
CA GLY A 154 -5.09 3.53 14.77
C GLY A 154 -6.08 3.79 13.62
N PRO A 155 -7.33 3.33 13.76
CA PRO A 155 -8.39 3.51 12.76
C PRO A 155 -8.95 4.95 12.75
N LYS A 156 -9.46 5.41 11.60
CA LYS A 156 -10.16 6.69 11.44
C LYS A 156 -11.70 6.58 11.63
N GLY A 157 -12.16 5.59 12.33
CA GLY A 157 -13.61 5.35 12.56
C GLY A 157 -13.93 3.86 12.61
N ALA A 158 -15.07 3.48 12.01
CA ALA A 158 -15.58 2.12 12.04
C ALA A 158 -14.97 1.18 10.99
N ILE A 159 -14.02 1.65 10.17
CA ILE A 159 -13.39 0.89 9.09
C ILE A 159 -11.99 0.47 9.54
N PRO A 160 -11.54 -0.76 9.21
CA PRO A 160 -10.18 -1.19 9.49
C PRO A 160 -9.14 -0.20 8.97
N SER A 161 -8.06 0.01 9.73
CA SER A 161 -6.98 0.91 9.30
C SER A 161 -6.08 0.31 8.23
N ASN A 162 -6.03 -1.02 8.11
CA ASN A 162 -5.19 -1.77 7.20
C ASN A 162 -6.05 -2.84 6.49
N VAL A 163 -6.05 -2.83 5.17
CA VAL A 163 -6.85 -3.76 4.34
C VAL A 163 -5.96 -4.37 3.27
N LEU A 164 -6.07 -5.66 3.08
CA LEU A 164 -5.41 -6.42 2.01
C LEU A 164 -6.47 -6.99 1.08
N LEU A 165 -6.29 -6.79 -0.21
CA LEU A 165 -7.22 -7.24 -1.24
C LEU A 165 -6.48 -7.69 -2.52
N PRO A 166 -7.13 -8.52 -3.36
CA PRO A 166 -8.31 -9.30 -3.05
C PRO A 166 -8.00 -10.48 -2.12
N TYR A 167 -6.81 -11.09 -2.25
CA TYR A 167 -6.32 -12.26 -1.52
C TYR A 167 -4.88 -12.02 -1.05
N PRO A 168 -4.42 -12.67 0.01
CA PRO A 168 -3.00 -12.73 0.35
C PRO A 168 -2.18 -13.30 -0.80
N ILE A 169 -0.90 -12.98 -0.86
CA ILE A 169 0.01 -13.63 -1.78
C ILE A 169 0.15 -15.09 -1.35
N GLY A 170 -0.21 -16.00 -2.24
CA GLY A 170 -0.16 -17.44 -2.02
C GLY A 170 1.22 -18.04 -2.29
N GLN A 171 1.25 -19.32 -2.61
CA GLN A 171 2.50 -20.03 -2.90
C GLN A 171 3.08 -19.58 -4.25
N LEU A 172 4.34 -19.14 -4.25
CA LEU A 172 5.07 -18.62 -5.40
C LEU A 172 6.24 -19.53 -5.82
N GLY A 173 6.13 -20.83 -5.61
CA GLY A 173 7.14 -21.82 -6.01
C GLY A 173 8.03 -22.35 -4.89
N GLY A 174 8.14 -21.64 -3.79
CA GLY A 174 8.89 -22.03 -2.60
C GLY A 174 7.99 -22.15 -1.38
N ASN A 175 8.24 -21.25 -0.43
CA ASN A 175 7.43 -21.10 0.76
C ASN A 175 6.33 -20.04 0.55
N LEU A 176 5.39 -19.94 1.48
CA LEU A 176 4.52 -18.77 1.59
C LEU A 176 5.38 -17.55 1.94
N PRO A 177 5.15 -16.40 1.30
CA PRO A 177 5.86 -15.18 1.65
C PRO A 177 5.61 -14.77 3.10
N HIS A 178 6.64 -14.30 3.78
CA HIS A 178 6.49 -13.55 5.01
C HIS A 178 6.10 -12.11 4.71
N GLY A 179 5.51 -11.40 5.68
CA GLY A 179 5.25 -9.96 5.57
C GLY A 179 3.83 -9.58 5.18
N ASP A 180 2.91 -10.53 5.05
CA ASP A 180 1.47 -10.24 4.84
C ASP A 180 0.75 -9.92 6.16
N THR A 181 1.39 -10.11 7.30
CA THR A 181 0.78 -10.01 8.63
C THR A 181 1.41 -8.89 9.47
N ALA A 182 0.89 -8.72 10.68
CA ALA A 182 1.46 -7.82 11.68
C ALA A 182 2.71 -8.39 12.37
N GLY A 183 3.10 -9.61 12.06
CA GLY A 183 4.26 -10.25 12.64
C GLY A 183 4.31 -10.15 14.16
N PHE A 184 5.43 -9.71 14.72
CA PHE A 184 5.63 -9.59 16.17
C PHE A 184 4.74 -8.53 16.85
N LEU A 185 4.04 -7.69 16.10
CA LEU A 185 3.08 -6.74 16.67
C LEU A 185 1.79 -7.42 17.15
N GLY A 186 1.55 -8.65 16.69
CA GLY A 186 0.41 -9.46 17.07
C GLY A 186 -0.84 -9.24 16.21
N LYS A 187 -1.72 -10.23 16.24
CA LYS A 187 -2.91 -10.35 15.36
C LYS A 187 -3.86 -9.16 15.39
N LYS A 188 -3.88 -8.37 16.44
CA LYS A 188 -4.68 -7.15 16.52
C LYS A 188 -4.40 -6.17 15.38
N TYR A 189 -3.20 -6.17 14.85
CA TYR A 189 -2.75 -5.26 13.80
C TYR A 189 -2.63 -5.93 12.43
N ASP A 190 -3.09 -7.18 12.31
CA ASP A 190 -3.17 -7.85 11.01
C ASP A 190 -4.08 -7.07 10.06
N PRO A 191 -3.81 -7.09 8.75
CA PRO A 191 -4.71 -6.50 7.78
C PRO A 191 -6.06 -7.23 7.79
N PHE A 192 -7.13 -6.47 7.58
CA PHE A 192 -8.41 -7.05 7.19
C PHE A 192 -8.26 -7.59 5.76
N VAL A 193 -8.37 -8.90 5.60
CA VAL A 193 -8.24 -9.57 4.30
C VAL A 193 -9.61 -9.69 3.66
N LEU A 194 -9.73 -9.20 2.41
CA LEU A 194 -11.01 -9.16 1.71
C LEU A 194 -11.54 -10.57 1.36
N ASN A 195 -10.67 -11.45 0.87
CA ASN A 195 -10.99 -12.84 0.46
C ASN A 195 -12.15 -12.93 -0.55
N SER A 196 -12.27 -11.98 -1.46
CA SER A 196 -13.30 -11.94 -2.48
C SER A 196 -12.82 -11.16 -3.70
N ASP A 197 -13.18 -11.59 -4.91
CA ASP A 197 -12.79 -10.91 -6.15
C ASP A 197 -13.69 -9.67 -6.38
N PRO A 198 -13.15 -8.44 -6.38
CA PRO A 198 -13.92 -7.23 -6.64
C PRO A 198 -14.51 -7.14 -8.05
N ALA A 199 -14.04 -7.95 -8.99
CA ALA A 199 -14.56 -8.01 -10.35
C ALA A 199 -15.76 -8.95 -10.50
N ASP A 200 -16.03 -9.79 -9.51
CA ASP A 200 -17.18 -10.69 -9.53
C ASP A 200 -18.48 -9.88 -9.61
N PRO A 201 -19.42 -10.19 -10.54
CA PRO A 201 -20.74 -9.57 -10.60
C PRO A 201 -21.51 -9.65 -9.27
N ASP A 202 -21.30 -10.70 -8.50
CA ASP A 202 -21.92 -10.93 -7.20
C ASP A 202 -21.01 -10.53 -6.03
N PHE A 203 -20.02 -9.68 -6.30
CA PHE A 203 -19.06 -9.22 -5.31
C PHE A 203 -19.73 -8.72 -4.04
N HIS A 204 -19.34 -9.28 -2.94
CA HIS A 204 -19.65 -8.86 -1.58
C HIS A 204 -18.48 -9.20 -0.66
N VAL A 205 -18.38 -8.51 0.45
CA VAL A 205 -17.37 -8.84 1.47
C VAL A 205 -17.92 -9.97 2.33
N PRO A 206 -17.23 -11.13 2.39
CA PRO A 206 -17.67 -12.24 3.23
C PRO A 206 -17.86 -11.80 4.68
N ASP A 207 -18.85 -12.33 5.34
CA ASP A 207 -19.15 -12.11 6.76
C ASP A 207 -19.38 -10.65 7.19
N MET A 208 -19.46 -9.72 6.25
CA MET A 208 -19.75 -8.31 6.56
C MET A 208 -21.22 -8.03 6.84
N LEU A 209 -22.09 -8.91 6.42
CA LEU A 209 -23.52 -8.87 6.72
C LEU A 209 -23.89 -10.06 7.60
N PRO A 210 -24.73 -9.84 8.63
CA PRO A 210 -25.34 -10.99 9.30
C PRO A 210 -26.07 -11.85 8.26
N PRO A 211 -26.04 -13.19 8.37
CA PRO A 211 -26.87 -14.04 7.53
C PRO A 211 -28.33 -13.58 7.52
N ASP A 212 -29.01 -13.67 6.39
CA ASP A 212 -30.37 -13.15 6.19
C ASP A 212 -31.40 -13.64 7.22
N TYR A 213 -31.16 -14.86 7.78
CA TYR A 213 -31.99 -15.42 8.84
C TYR A 213 -31.74 -14.82 10.23
N ILE A 214 -30.75 -13.92 10.39
CA ILE A 214 -30.44 -13.26 11.65
C ILE A 214 -30.91 -11.82 11.61
N ALA A 215 -32.09 -11.54 12.17
CA ALA A 215 -32.59 -10.17 12.30
C ALA A 215 -31.62 -9.31 13.15
N ALA A 216 -31.51 -8.02 12.83
CA ALA A 216 -30.64 -7.06 13.53
C ALA A 216 -30.84 -7.10 15.06
N LEU A 217 -32.08 -7.26 15.54
CA LEU A 217 -32.41 -7.46 16.93
C LEU A 217 -31.74 -8.70 17.57
N ARG A 218 -31.50 -9.75 16.79
CA ARG A 218 -30.78 -10.94 17.29
C ARG A 218 -29.29 -10.69 17.42
N VAL A 219 -28.71 -9.89 16.55
CA VAL A 219 -27.28 -9.49 16.62
C VAL A 219 -27.08 -8.68 17.91
N ASP A 220 -27.91 -7.68 18.17
CA ASP A 220 -27.86 -6.87 19.39
C ASP A 220 -28.10 -7.69 20.67
N ARG A 221 -29.07 -8.61 20.64
CA ARG A 221 -29.28 -9.54 21.77
C ARG A 221 -28.05 -10.42 22.05
N ARG A 222 -27.43 -10.99 21.01
CA ARG A 222 -26.21 -11.80 21.18
C ARG A 222 -25.07 -10.99 21.79
N ARG A 223 -24.90 -9.74 21.35
CA ARG A 223 -23.92 -8.82 21.95
C ARG A 223 -24.19 -8.58 23.43
N ASN A 224 -25.44 -8.25 23.77
CA ASN A 224 -25.82 -7.97 25.16
C ASN A 224 -25.69 -9.22 26.05
N TRP A 225 -26.09 -10.41 25.56
CA TRP A 225 -25.92 -11.66 26.26
C TRP A 225 -24.44 -11.98 26.51
N ARG A 226 -23.58 -11.76 25.50
CA ARG A 226 -22.13 -11.94 25.67
C ARG A 226 -21.60 -10.99 26.74
N ALA A 227 -21.91 -9.72 26.68
CA ALA A 227 -21.49 -8.74 27.68
C ALA A 227 -21.92 -9.11 29.11
N MET A 228 -23.13 -9.67 29.26
CA MET A 228 -23.62 -10.16 30.54
C MET A 228 -22.85 -11.39 31.04
N ILE A 229 -22.49 -12.32 30.12
CA ILE A 229 -21.69 -13.51 30.48
C ILE A 229 -20.28 -13.07 30.83
N ASP A 230 -19.65 -12.20 30.04
CA ASP A 230 -18.29 -11.70 30.26
C ASP A 230 -18.18 -10.97 31.60
N GLN A 231 -19.19 -10.18 32.01
CA GLN A 231 -19.26 -9.54 33.32
C GLN A 231 -19.40 -10.53 34.48
N SER A 232 -19.92 -11.73 34.25
CA SER A 232 -20.11 -12.74 35.30
C SER A 232 -18.85 -13.57 35.59
N VAL A 233 -17.81 -13.47 34.77
CA VAL A 233 -16.59 -14.28 34.87
C VAL A 233 -15.37 -13.38 34.99
N SER A 234 -15.06 -12.98 36.24
CA SER A 234 -13.93 -12.07 36.55
C SER A 234 -12.55 -12.54 36.06
N TYR A 235 -12.39 -13.82 35.75
CA TYR A 235 -11.17 -14.37 35.14
C TYR A 235 -10.92 -13.84 33.74
N PHE A 236 -11.96 -13.66 32.94
CA PHE A 236 -11.81 -13.12 31.55
C PHE A 236 -11.46 -11.63 31.54
N GLU A 237 -11.86 -10.87 32.56
CA GLU A 237 -11.53 -9.44 32.66
C GLU A 237 -10.05 -9.16 32.88
N SER A 238 -9.29 -10.11 33.43
CA SER A 238 -7.89 -9.92 33.83
C SER A 238 -6.89 -10.38 32.77
N SER A 239 -7.25 -11.27 31.83
CA SER A 239 -6.30 -11.79 30.85
C SER A 239 -6.13 -10.85 29.65
N GLN A 240 -4.89 -10.71 29.16
CA GLN A 240 -4.59 -9.93 27.96
C GLN A 240 -5.28 -10.50 26.71
N ASP A 241 -5.36 -11.82 26.60
CA ASP A 241 -5.99 -12.53 25.47
C ASP A 241 -7.51 -12.28 25.43
N ALA A 242 -8.17 -12.27 26.60
CA ALA A 242 -9.59 -11.96 26.68
C ALA A 242 -9.88 -10.52 26.27
N LYS A 243 -9.08 -9.55 26.71
CA LYS A 243 -9.20 -8.13 26.31
C LYS A 243 -8.95 -7.95 24.81
N LEU A 244 -8.00 -8.67 24.24
CA LEU A 244 -7.73 -8.65 22.80
C LEU A 244 -8.92 -9.24 22.03
N MET A 245 -9.46 -10.36 22.46
CA MET A 245 -10.60 -11.02 21.84
C MET A 245 -11.85 -10.13 21.91
N ASP A 246 -12.04 -9.42 23.00
CA ASP A 246 -13.14 -8.48 23.19
C ASP A 246 -13.03 -7.24 22.29
N SER A 247 -11.83 -6.67 22.15
CA SER A 247 -11.58 -5.58 21.20
C SER A 247 -11.81 -6.00 19.74
N THR A 248 -11.31 -7.15 19.33
CA THR A 248 -11.48 -7.70 17.98
C THR A 248 -12.96 -7.96 17.67
N PHE A 249 -13.70 -8.51 18.61
CA PHE A 249 -15.14 -8.72 18.45
C PHE A 249 -15.92 -7.41 18.35
N SER A 250 -15.56 -6.40 19.14
CA SER A 250 -16.18 -5.07 19.09
C SER A 250 -15.89 -4.37 17.77
N GLU A 251 -14.68 -4.50 17.23
CA GLU A 251 -14.31 -3.96 15.92
C GLU A 251 -15.09 -4.66 14.78
N ALA A 252 -15.16 -5.99 14.79
CA ALA A 252 -15.95 -6.76 13.83
C ALA A 252 -17.43 -6.39 13.88
N TYR A 253 -18.01 -6.28 15.08
CA TYR A 253 -19.38 -5.85 15.27
C TYR A 253 -19.63 -4.45 14.73
N THR A 254 -18.72 -3.51 15.00
CA THR A 254 -18.77 -2.14 14.51
C THR A 254 -18.73 -2.10 12.99
N LEU A 255 -17.86 -2.90 12.38
CA LEU A 255 -17.74 -3.05 10.92
C LEU A 255 -19.05 -3.56 10.31
N MET A 256 -19.62 -4.63 10.87
CA MET A 256 -20.89 -5.23 10.41
C MET A 256 -22.09 -4.29 10.53
N THR A 257 -22.14 -3.46 11.56
CA THR A 257 -23.29 -2.57 11.83
C THR A 257 -23.15 -1.19 11.20
N SER A 258 -21.95 -0.77 10.80
CA SER A 258 -21.71 0.54 10.19
C SER A 258 -22.17 0.58 8.73
N SER A 259 -23.19 1.40 8.45
CA SER A 259 -23.63 1.67 7.07
C SER A 259 -22.52 2.31 6.22
N LYS A 260 -21.70 3.18 6.83
CA LYS A 260 -20.56 3.83 6.17
C LYS A 260 -19.50 2.81 5.78
N ALA A 261 -19.19 1.85 6.65
CA ALA A 261 -18.23 0.81 6.33
C ALA A 261 -18.72 -0.07 5.16
N ARG A 262 -20.00 -0.49 5.21
CA ARG A 262 -20.59 -1.27 4.10
C ARG A 262 -20.59 -0.50 2.78
N ALA A 263 -20.95 0.78 2.79
CA ALA A 263 -20.93 1.63 1.60
C ALA A 263 -19.53 1.75 0.99
N ALA A 264 -18.48 1.81 1.82
CA ALA A 264 -17.09 1.89 1.35
C ALA A 264 -16.69 0.69 0.48
N PHE A 265 -17.19 -0.50 0.81
CA PHE A 265 -16.90 -1.73 0.06
C PHE A 265 -17.88 -1.97 -1.12
N ASN A 266 -18.93 -1.19 -1.26
CA ASN A 266 -19.97 -1.41 -2.28
C ASN A 266 -19.58 -0.80 -3.63
N LEU A 267 -18.97 -1.60 -4.51
CA LEU A 267 -18.61 -1.16 -5.87
C LEU A 267 -19.82 -0.90 -6.79
N LYS A 268 -21.00 -1.39 -6.45
CA LYS A 268 -22.24 -1.14 -7.23
C LYS A 268 -22.71 0.33 -7.14
N GLU A 269 -22.18 1.09 -6.17
CA GLU A 269 -22.41 2.54 -6.08
C GLU A 269 -21.60 3.36 -7.09
N GLU A 270 -20.55 2.77 -7.67
CA GLU A 270 -19.75 3.45 -8.68
C GLU A 270 -20.41 3.35 -10.06
N PRO A 271 -20.43 4.47 -10.83
CA PRO A 271 -20.91 4.45 -12.20
C PRO A 271 -20.19 3.39 -13.05
N GLU A 272 -20.94 2.72 -13.92
CA GLU A 272 -20.39 1.66 -14.79
C GLU A 272 -19.20 2.16 -15.62
N GLU A 273 -19.24 3.40 -16.12
CA GLU A 273 -18.16 4.02 -16.89
C GLU A 273 -16.88 4.18 -16.05
N VAL A 274 -17.00 4.48 -14.77
CA VAL A 274 -15.85 4.52 -13.85
C VAL A 274 -15.29 3.11 -13.69
N ARG A 275 -16.13 2.11 -13.45
CA ARG A 275 -15.71 0.72 -13.32
C ARG A 275 -15.00 0.21 -14.58
N LYS A 276 -15.53 0.52 -15.77
CA LYS A 276 -14.92 0.19 -17.06
C LYS A 276 -13.57 0.87 -17.25
N ARG A 277 -13.42 2.13 -16.84
CA ARG A 277 -12.18 2.89 -16.97
C ARG A 277 -11.02 2.25 -16.18
N TYR A 278 -11.28 1.71 -15.00
CA TYR A 278 -10.30 0.96 -14.22
C TYR A 278 -10.00 -0.43 -14.82
N GLY A 279 -10.91 -0.97 -15.62
CA GLY A 279 -10.90 -2.32 -16.15
C GLY A 279 -11.77 -3.27 -15.33
N LEU A 280 -12.62 -4.04 -16.01
CA LEU A 280 -13.52 -5.03 -15.40
C LEU A 280 -12.76 -6.34 -15.12
N ASN A 281 -11.70 -6.24 -14.38
CA ASN A 281 -10.85 -7.35 -13.95
C ASN A 281 -10.48 -7.18 -12.46
N ARG A 282 -9.98 -8.24 -11.85
CA ARG A 282 -9.62 -8.29 -10.43
C ARG A 282 -8.74 -7.11 -9.98
N PHE A 283 -7.67 -6.81 -10.71
CA PHE A 283 -6.76 -5.73 -10.35
C PHE A 283 -7.39 -4.35 -10.51
N GLY A 284 -8.04 -4.08 -11.64
CA GLY A 284 -8.69 -2.79 -11.89
C GLY A 284 -9.79 -2.48 -10.86
N GLN A 285 -10.67 -3.45 -10.60
CA GLN A 285 -11.71 -3.28 -9.57
C GLN A 285 -11.12 -3.24 -8.15
N GLY A 286 -9.99 -3.92 -7.91
CA GLY A 286 -9.20 -3.80 -6.68
C GLY A 286 -8.65 -2.39 -6.48
N CYS A 287 -8.08 -1.76 -7.52
CA CYS A 287 -7.63 -0.37 -7.49
C CYS A 287 -8.79 0.61 -7.21
N LEU A 288 -9.94 0.39 -7.84
CA LEU A 288 -11.15 1.19 -7.58
C LEU A 288 -11.62 1.04 -6.14
N LEU A 289 -11.63 -0.19 -5.61
CA LEU A 289 -11.98 -0.45 -4.22
C LEU A 289 -10.97 0.22 -3.27
N ALA A 290 -9.67 0.15 -3.56
CA ALA A 290 -8.64 0.80 -2.75
C ALA A 290 -8.85 2.32 -2.66
N ARG A 291 -9.21 2.99 -3.78
CA ARG A 291 -9.57 4.41 -3.78
C ARG A 291 -10.77 4.68 -2.86
N ARG A 292 -11.86 3.90 -2.96
CA ARG A 292 -13.03 4.03 -2.09
C ARG A 292 -12.68 3.86 -0.62
N LEU A 293 -11.85 2.88 -0.31
CA LEU A 293 -11.43 2.59 1.06
C LEU A 293 -10.64 3.75 1.68
N VAL A 294 -9.66 4.33 0.97
CA VAL A 294 -8.91 5.48 1.49
C VAL A 294 -9.78 6.73 1.59
N GLU A 295 -10.71 6.95 0.67
CA GLU A 295 -11.70 8.03 0.73
C GLU A 295 -12.59 7.91 1.98
N ASN A 296 -12.89 6.69 2.43
CA ASN A 296 -13.68 6.40 3.62
C ASN A 296 -12.88 6.26 4.92
N GLY A 297 -11.56 6.41 4.86
CA GLY A 297 -10.71 6.50 6.05
C GLY A 297 -9.85 5.29 6.35
N VAL A 298 -9.75 4.30 5.44
CA VAL A 298 -8.72 3.26 5.52
C VAL A 298 -7.36 3.94 5.32
N ARG A 299 -6.40 3.61 6.18
CA ARG A 299 -5.07 4.23 6.16
C ARG A 299 -4.10 3.56 5.22
N PHE A 300 -4.20 2.24 5.10
CA PHE A 300 -3.32 1.44 4.26
C PHE A 300 -4.12 0.38 3.52
N VAL A 301 -3.92 0.30 2.21
CA VAL A 301 -4.53 -0.73 1.36
C VAL A 301 -3.44 -1.41 0.55
N THR A 302 -3.28 -2.72 0.72
CA THR A 302 -2.45 -3.54 -0.16
C THR A 302 -3.34 -4.14 -1.24
N VAL A 303 -2.99 -3.95 -2.50
CA VAL A 303 -3.65 -4.56 -3.66
C VAL A 303 -2.68 -5.54 -4.30
N ASN A 304 -2.91 -6.82 -4.13
CA ASN A 304 -2.15 -7.87 -4.81
C ASN A 304 -2.71 -8.06 -6.21
N MET A 305 -1.90 -7.79 -7.25
CA MET A 305 -2.35 -7.94 -8.63
C MET A 305 -2.64 -9.39 -8.97
N PHE A 306 -1.86 -10.30 -8.42
CA PHE A 306 -2.00 -11.75 -8.55
C PHE A 306 -1.81 -12.42 -7.18
N GLU A 307 -2.45 -13.56 -7.01
CA GLU A 307 -2.30 -14.41 -5.82
C GLU A 307 -1.10 -15.35 -5.96
N THR A 308 -0.82 -15.78 -7.18
CA THR A 308 0.23 -16.74 -7.52
C THR A 308 0.85 -16.39 -8.87
N VAL A 309 2.01 -16.99 -9.17
CA VAL A 309 2.64 -16.94 -10.50
C VAL A 309 2.32 -18.17 -11.34
N PHE A 310 1.53 -19.11 -10.80
CA PHE A 310 1.16 -20.35 -11.48
C PHE A 310 -0.27 -20.29 -12.02
N ASN A 311 -0.48 -20.92 -13.18
CA ASN A 311 -1.80 -21.09 -13.81
C ASN A 311 -2.52 -19.81 -14.24
N GLU A 312 -1.87 -18.64 -14.14
CA GLU A 312 -2.37 -17.38 -14.70
C GLU A 312 -1.22 -16.59 -15.34
N ILE A 313 -1.57 -15.68 -16.26
CA ILE A 313 -0.60 -14.80 -16.92
C ILE A 313 -0.25 -13.67 -15.94
N THR A 314 1.00 -13.62 -15.49
CA THR A 314 1.52 -12.67 -14.52
C THR A 314 2.75 -11.94 -15.05
N TRP A 315 3.43 -11.17 -14.19
CA TRP A 315 4.72 -10.56 -14.52
C TRP A 315 5.88 -11.57 -14.51
N ASP A 316 5.62 -12.85 -14.17
CA ASP A 316 6.62 -13.93 -14.16
C ASP A 316 6.84 -14.49 -15.58
N ILE A 317 7.72 -13.84 -16.34
CA ILE A 317 7.90 -14.02 -17.78
C ILE A 317 9.09 -14.94 -18.14
N HIS A 318 9.13 -16.15 -17.62
CA HIS A 318 10.20 -17.11 -17.97
C HIS A 318 10.15 -17.65 -19.41
N GLY A 319 9.09 -17.39 -20.16
CA GLY A 319 8.99 -17.71 -21.59
C GLY A 319 8.33 -19.06 -21.91
N SER A 320 8.21 -19.96 -20.95
CA SER A 320 7.57 -21.28 -21.14
C SER A 320 6.64 -21.63 -19.99
N ALA A 321 5.62 -22.43 -20.28
CA ALA A 321 4.71 -22.93 -19.25
C ALA A 321 5.46 -23.55 -18.05
N PRO A 322 4.99 -23.33 -16.81
CA PRO A 322 3.73 -22.71 -16.41
C PRO A 322 3.75 -21.18 -16.42
N PHE A 323 4.86 -20.53 -16.82
CA PHE A 323 5.06 -19.10 -16.83
C PHE A 323 4.76 -18.48 -18.20
N SER A 324 4.72 -17.15 -18.25
CA SER A 324 4.34 -16.40 -19.44
C SER A 324 5.56 -16.02 -20.30
N PRO A 325 5.42 -15.92 -21.64
CA PRO A 325 6.42 -15.28 -22.48
C PRO A 325 6.37 -13.75 -22.34
N ILE A 326 7.45 -13.04 -22.74
CA ILE A 326 7.51 -11.56 -22.73
C ILE A 326 6.33 -10.96 -23.51
N THR A 327 5.93 -11.58 -24.61
CA THR A 327 4.83 -11.10 -25.47
C THR A 327 3.45 -11.08 -24.81
N CYS A 328 3.27 -11.69 -23.64
CA CYS A 328 2.02 -11.56 -22.88
C CYS A 328 1.89 -10.21 -22.15
N MET A 329 2.96 -9.42 -22.10
CA MET A 329 2.93 -8.14 -21.39
C MET A 329 2.08 -7.10 -22.09
N ASP A 330 2.09 -7.05 -23.42
CA ASP A 330 1.29 -6.11 -24.21
C ASP A 330 -0.19 -6.50 -24.35
N SER A 331 -0.47 -7.80 -24.27
CA SER A 331 -1.83 -8.32 -24.48
C SER A 331 -2.69 -8.36 -23.24
N LEU A 332 -2.08 -8.48 -22.04
CA LEU A 332 -2.85 -8.65 -20.80
C LEU A 332 -2.32 -7.83 -19.62
N VAL A 333 -1.12 -8.15 -19.10
CA VAL A 333 -0.69 -7.58 -17.81
C VAL A 333 -0.34 -6.10 -17.90
N GLY A 334 0.24 -5.65 -19.02
CA GLY A 334 0.51 -4.25 -19.29
C GLY A 334 -0.77 -3.40 -19.34
N PRO A 335 -1.75 -3.70 -20.22
CA PRO A 335 -3.03 -3.00 -20.25
C PRO A 335 -3.81 -3.06 -18.94
N MET A 336 -3.76 -4.19 -18.23
CA MET A 336 -4.40 -4.34 -16.92
C MET A 336 -3.78 -3.35 -15.90
N PHE A 337 -2.46 -3.27 -15.84
CA PHE A 337 -1.77 -2.33 -14.98
C PHE A 337 -1.96 -0.88 -15.43
N ASP A 338 -1.79 -0.58 -16.71
CA ASP A 338 -1.93 0.77 -17.27
C ASP A 338 -3.31 1.36 -16.98
N ASN A 339 -4.37 0.57 -17.16
CA ASN A 339 -5.73 0.98 -16.85
C ASN A 339 -5.96 1.17 -15.35
N GLY A 340 -5.60 0.19 -14.54
CA GLY A 340 -5.84 0.21 -13.09
C GLY A 340 -5.05 1.33 -12.39
N PHE A 341 -3.74 1.40 -12.63
CA PHE A 341 -2.86 2.41 -12.05
C PHE A 341 -3.24 3.84 -12.50
N THR A 342 -3.37 4.05 -13.81
CA THR A 342 -3.65 5.39 -14.33
C THR A 342 -5.01 5.90 -13.87
N SER A 343 -6.04 5.05 -13.88
CA SER A 343 -7.36 5.44 -13.38
C SER A 343 -7.34 5.74 -11.89
N LEU A 344 -6.54 5.00 -11.12
CA LEU A 344 -6.36 5.27 -9.68
C LEU A 344 -5.74 6.65 -9.45
N ILE A 345 -4.65 6.98 -10.17
CA ILE A 345 -3.97 8.28 -10.04
C ILE A 345 -4.89 9.43 -10.49
N GLU A 346 -5.56 9.29 -11.62
CA GLU A 346 -6.52 10.28 -12.12
C GLU A 346 -7.66 10.54 -11.12
N ASP A 347 -8.25 9.48 -10.57
CA ASP A 347 -9.41 9.58 -9.68
C ASP A 347 -9.02 10.17 -8.31
N LEU A 348 -7.86 9.76 -7.77
CA LEU A 348 -7.31 10.35 -6.55
C LEU A 348 -7.00 11.85 -6.74
N ASP A 349 -6.43 12.24 -7.89
CA ASP A 349 -6.10 13.62 -8.20
C ASP A 349 -7.37 14.48 -8.34
N GLN A 350 -8.33 14.04 -9.14
CA GLN A 350 -9.61 14.72 -9.35
C GLN A 350 -10.42 14.92 -8.07
N ARG A 351 -10.26 14.02 -7.09
CA ARG A 351 -10.91 14.10 -5.78
C ARG A 351 -10.09 14.87 -4.73
N GLY A 352 -8.89 15.36 -5.09
CA GLY A 352 -7.98 16.02 -4.15
C GLY A 352 -7.44 15.08 -3.06
N LEU A 353 -7.42 13.78 -3.35
CA LEU A 353 -6.92 12.74 -2.45
C LEU A 353 -5.47 12.37 -2.72
N LEU A 354 -4.93 12.66 -3.92
CA LEU A 354 -3.58 12.24 -4.31
C LEU A 354 -2.50 12.84 -3.39
N GLU A 355 -2.62 14.10 -3.00
CA GLU A 355 -1.68 14.74 -2.07
C GLU A 355 -1.65 14.08 -0.67
N ARG A 356 -2.73 13.35 -0.32
CA ARG A 356 -2.89 12.68 0.97
C ARG A 356 -2.86 11.16 0.87
N THR A 357 -2.48 10.63 -0.28
CA THR A 357 -2.40 9.19 -0.52
C THR A 357 -1.12 8.86 -1.26
N LEU A 358 -0.18 8.22 -0.57
CA LEU A 358 0.98 7.61 -1.22
C LEU A 358 0.50 6.41 -2.02
N VAL A 359 0.81 6.36 -3.30
CA VAL A 359 0.64 5.16 -4.13
C VAL A 359 2.03 4.64 -4.47
N ILE A 360 2.27 3.37 -4.17
CA ILE A 360 3.52 2.67 -4.51
C ILE A 360 3.19 1.42 -5.32
N ALA A 361 3.76 1.28 -6.51
CA ALA A 361 3.64 0.10 -7.34
C ALA A 361 5.02 -0.55 -7.49
N THR A 362 5.14 -1.80 -7.08
CA THR A 362 6.40 -2.53 -7.06
C THR A 362 6.16 -4.03 -7.25
N GLY A 363 7.07 -4.66 -7.98
CA GLY A 363 7.27 -6.11 -7.86
C GLY A 363 8.35 -6.42 -6.83
N GLU A 364 8.56 -7.68 -6.62
CA GLU A 364 9.51 -8.22 -5.65
C GLU A 364 10.97 -8.17 -6.11
N PHE A 365 11.20 -8.09 -7.43
CA PHE A 365 12.51 -7.93 -8.09
C PHE A 365 12.30 -7.58 -9.57
N GLY A 366 13.39 -7.42 -10.32
CA GLY A 366 13.40 -7.25 -11.77
C GLY A 366 13.65 -8.55 -12.53
N ARG A 367 14.02 -8.41 -13.81
CA ARG A 367 14.23 -9.54 -14.70
C ARG A 367 15.62 -9.48 -15.36
N THR A 368 16.18 -10.65 -15.70
CA THR A 368 17.51 -10.72 -16.33
C THR A 368 17.61 -9.82 -17.55
N PRO A 369 18.74 -9.08 -17.70
CA PRO A 369 18.96 -8.28 -18.90
C PRO A 369 18.86 -9.08 -20.19
N ARG A 370 19.48 -10.26 -20.22
CA ARG A 370 19.46 -11.13 -21.37
C ARG A 370 18.17 -11.96 -21.41
N ILE A 371 17.52 -11.94 -22.57
CA ILE A 371 16.40 -12.84 -22.87
C ILE A 371 16.93 -14.27 -22.93
N ASN A 372 16.26 -15.19 -22.23
CA ASN A 372 16.62 -16.59 -22.16
C ASN A 372 16.19 -17.35 -23.45
N PRO A 373 16.66 -18.60 -23.66
CA PRO A 373 16.32 -19.36 -24.85
C PRO A 373 14.83 -19.67 -25.05
N ALA A 374 14.02 -19.60 -23.99
CA ALA A 374 12.58 -19.80 -24.03
C ALA A 374 11.81 -18.51 -24.43
N GLY A 375 12.51 -17.41 -24.72
CA GLY A 375 11.87 -16.14 -25.06
C GLY A 375 11.33 -15.35 -23.87
N GLY A 376 11.85 -15.61 -22.69
CA GLY A 376 11.50 -14.97 -21.44
C GLY A 376 12.68 -14.33 -20.74
N ARG A 377 12.48 -13.91 -19.49
CA ARG A 377 13.55 -13.43 -18.59
C ARG A 377 13.40 -14.07 -17.22
N ASP A 378 14.55 -14.42 -16.63
CA ASP A 378 14.61 -15.04 -15.31
C ASP A 378 14.62 -13.99 -14.19
N HIS A 379 14.58 -14.42 -12.93
CA HIS A 379 14.58 -13.53 -11.77
C HIS A 379 15.90 -12.74 -11.67
N TRP A 380 15.80 -11.44 -11.35
CA TRP A 380 16.96 -10.56 -11.26
C TRP A 380 16.83 -9.53 -10.15
N PRO A 381 17.20 -9.86 -8.91
CA PRO A 381 17.09 -8.93 -7.79
C PRO A 381 18.14 -7.81 -7.80
N GLN A 382 19.09 -7.83 -8.72
CA GLN A 382 20.19 -6.86 -8.78
C GLN A 382 19.77 -5.50 -9.35
N CYS A 383 18.61 -5.40 -10.03
CA CYS A 383 18.09 -4.12 -10.52
C CYS A 383 16.62 -4.20 -10.90
N TRP A 384 15.81 -3.28 -10.38
CA TRP A 384 14.44 -3.06 -10.86
C TRP A 384 13.95 -1.65 -10.60
N THR A 385 12.74 -1.35 -11.09
CA THR A 385 12.10 -0.03 -10.97
C THR A 385 10.86 -0.11 -10.09
N ILE A 386 10.68 0.90 -9.24
CA ILE A 386 9.48 1.16 -8.44
C ILE A 386 8.82 2.45 -8.93
N VAL A 387 7.50 2.49 -8.94
CA VAL A 387 6.70 3.68 -9.26
C VAL A 387 6.08 4.22 -7.97
N LEU A 388 6.24 5.52 -7.70
CA LEU A 388 5.67 6.19 -6.54
C LEU A 388 4.87 7.42 -6.98
N ALA A 389 3.73 7.67 -6.37
CA ALA A 389 2.89 8.83 -6.68
C ALA A 389 2.20 9.36 -5.42
N GLY A 390 1.86 10.63 -5.40
CA GLY A 390 1.10 11.25 -4.32
C GLY A 390 1.81 11.25 -2.96
N GLY A 391 1.07 11.51 -1.88
CA GLY A 391 1.61 11.45 -0.52
C GLY A 391 2.85 12.33 -0.28
N SER A 392 2.99 13.45 -0.97
CA SER A 392 4.14 14.35 -1.01
C SER A 392 5.30 13.92 -1.93
N ILE A 393 5.18 12.80 -2.64
CA ILE A 393 6.14 12.46 -3.69
C ILE A 393 6.00 13.46 -4.83
N LYS A 394 7.11 14.03 -5.27
CA LYS A 394 7.16 14.91 -6.42
C LYS A 394 7.12 14.09 -7.70
N GLY A 395 6.06 14.27 -8.48
CA GLY A 395 5.93 13.64 -9.79
C GLY A 395 6.86 14.23 -10.85
N GLY A 396 6.92 13.58 -12.01
CA GLY A 396 7.69 14.05 -13.15
C GLY A 396 9.21 13.88 -13.02
N GLN A 397 9.67 12.96 -12.19
CA GLN A 397 11.10 12.75 -11.96
C GLN A 397 11.52 11.27 -12.04
N VAL A 398 12.80 11.08 -12.26
CA VAL A 398 13.49 9.78 -12.17
C VAL A 398 14.59 9.89 -11.13
N VAL A 399 14.56 9.02 -10.12
CA VAL A 399 15.60 8.93 -9.09
C VAL A 399 16.43 7.67 -9.32
N GLY A 400 17.76 7.83 -9.32
CA GLY A 400 18.69 6.77 -9.61
C GLY A 400 18.71 6.35 -11.08
N ALA A 401 19.72 5.61 -11.44
CA ALA A 401 19.89 5.06 -12.78
C ALA A 401 20.54 3.68 -12.72
N SER A 402 20.14 2.82 -13.65
CA SER A 402 20.84 1.56 -13.92
C SER A 402 21.94 1.73 -14.96
N ASP A 403 22.75 0.70 -15.14
CA ASP A 403 23.77 0.64 -16.19
C ASP A 403 23.16 0.54 -17.61
N SER A 404 24.01 0.46 -18.63
CA SER A 404 23.60 0.47 -20.04
C SER A 404 22.74 -0.72 -20.48
N ILE A 405 22.64 -1.76 -19.66
CA ILE A 405 21.84 -2.96 -19.91
C ILE A 405 20.84 -3.24 -18.76
N ALA A 406 20.66 -2.31 -17.83
CA ALA A 406 19.80 -2.43 -16.65
C ALA A 406 20.10 -3.69 -15.80
N ALA A 407 21.37 -4.06 -15.70
CA ALA A 407 21.82 -5.19 -14.92
C ALA A 407 22.08 -4.83 -13.45
N ALA A 408 22.56 -3.61 -13.18
CA ALA A 408 22.88 -3.14 -11.84
C ALA A 408 22.62 -1.63 -11.70
N PRO A 409 22.42 -1.14 -10.48
CA PRO A 409 22.41 0.30 -10.22
C PRO A 409 23.76 0.93 -10.60
N LYS A 410 23.72 1.99 -11.41
CA LYS A 410 24.87 2.81 -11.77
C LYS A 410 24.95 4.05 -10.88
N ASP A 411 23.81 4.60 -10.54
CA ASP A 411 23.68 5.81 -9.73
C ASP A 411 22.61 5.61 -8.66
N ARG A 412 22.87 6.16 -7.46
CA ARG A 412 21.94 6.13 -6.34
C ARG A 412 21.39 4.71 -6.04
N PRO A 413 22.21 3.70 -5.70
CA PRO A 413 21.72 2.37 -5.38
C PRO A 413 20.76 2.38 -4.17
N VAL A 414 19.62 1.72 -4.30
CA VAL A 414 18.55 1.71 -3.29
C VAL A 414 18.19 0.28 -2.91
N GLN A 415 18.19 -0.02 -1.63
CA GLN A 415 17.72 -1.30 -1.10
C GLN A 415 16.27 -1.20 -0.58
N PRO A 416 15.54 -2.31 -0.43
CA PRO A 416 14.19 -2.33 0.13
C PRO A 416 14.06 -1.62 1.48
N SER A 417 15.10 -1.64 2.31
CA SER A 417 15.11 -0.92 3.59
C SER A 417 15.08 0.61 3.41
N HIS A 418 15.67 1.18 2.34
CA HIS A 418 15.51 2.61 2.01
C HIS A 418 14.08 2.90 1.53
N VAL A 419 13.47 1.96 0.79
CA VAL A 419 12.07 2.07 0.37
C VAL A 419 11.17 2.09 1.60
N ALA A 420 11.39 1.18 2.55
CA ALA A 420 10.67 1.15 3.83
C ALA A 420 10.82 2.48 4.60
N ALA A 421 12.05 2.99 4.72
CA ALA A 421 12.30 4.29 5.34
C ALA A 421 11.53 5.42 4.65
N THR A 422 11.49 5.41 3.30
CA THR A 422 10.76 6.39 2.49
C THR A 422 9.25 6.31 2.71
N VAL A 423 8.69 5.10 2.74
CA VAL A 423 7.26 4.87 3.03
C VAL A 423 6.92 5.38 4.43
N TYR A 424 7.69 5.02 5.45
CA TYR A 424 7.45 5.48 6.83
C TYR A 424 7.59 7.01 6.96
N HIS A 425 8.60 7.60 6.31
CA HIS A 425 8.74 9.06 6.27
C HIS A 425 7.53 9.74 5.64
N ALA A 426 7.05 9.27 4.48
CA ALA A 426 5.85 9.77 3.84
C ALA A 426 4.62 9.66 4.74
N LEU A 427 4.49 8.54 5.46
CA LEU A 427 3.41 8.28 6.41
C LEU A 427 3.55 9.07 7.73
N GLY A 428 4.64 9.83 7.93
CA GLY A 428 4.90 10.57 9.16
C GLY A 428 5.17 9.68 10.37
N ILE A 429 5.81 8.54 10.15
CA ILE A 429 6.27 7.61 11.19
C ILE A 429 7.79 7.75 11.31
N PRO A 430 8.34 8.01 12.52
CA PRO A 430 9.78 8.12 12.71
C PRO A 430 10.51 6.84 12.30
N VAL A 431 11.50 6.94 11.41
CA VAL A 431 12.24 5.78 10.89
C VAL A 431 13.09 5.10 11.98
N ASP A 432 13.44 5.85 13.02
CA ASP A 432 14.20 5.37 14.17
C ASP A 432 13.33 4.84 15.32
N LEU A 433 12.02 4.74 15.13
CA LEU A 433 11.08 4.18 16.08
C LEU A 433 11.56 2.80 16.57
N ILE A 434 11.56 2.61 17.88
CA ILE A 434 11.86 1.32 18.53
C ILE A 434 10.56 0.66 18.93
N MET A 435 10.34 -0.53 18.43
CA MET A 435 9.19 -1.38 18.78
C MET A 435 9.64 -2.51 19.70
N MET A 436 8.71 -2.99 20.53
CA MET A 436 8.95 -4.10 21.45
C MET A 436 8.28 -5.36 20.90
N THR A 437 9.00 -6.48 20.88
CA THR A 437 8.38 -7.79 20.65
C THR A 437 7.66 -8.28 21.92
N PRO A 438 6.78 -9.28 21.84
CA PRO A 438 6.12 -9.86 23.00
C PRO A 438 7.10 -10.36 24.06
N GLU A 439 8.29 -10.81 23.65
CA GLU A 439 9.37 -11.30 24.53
C GLU A 439 10.20 -10.16 25.15
N GLY A 440 9.84 -8.90 24.90
CA GLY A 440 10.56 -7.73 25.43
C GLY A 440 11.82 -7.35 24.66
N ARG A 441 12.04 -7.89 23.44
CA ARG A 441 13.17 -7.49 22.60
C ARG A 441 12.87 -6.17 21.90
N GLN A 442 13.82 -5.25 21.92
CA GLN A 442 13.76 -4.01 21.14
C GLN A 442 14.13 -4.25 19.69
N VAL A 443 13.26 -3.80 18.78
CA VAL A 443 13.47 -3.88 17.33
C VAL A 443 13.29 -2.48 16.75
N ARG A 444 14.32 -1.97 16.09
CA ARG A 444 14.25 -0.69 15.39
C ARG A 444 13.41 -0.86 14.13
N LEU A 445 12.54 0.12 13.83
CA LEU A 445 11.62 0.06 12.69
C LEU A 445 12.38 -0.05 11.35
N VAL A 446 13.39 0.76 11.15
CA VAL A 446 14.32 0.67 10.02
C VAL A 446 15.74 0.52 10.58
N ASP A 447 16.54 -0.39 10.01
CA ASP A 447 17.90 -0.62 10.46
C ASP A 447 18.79 0.61 10.23
N HIS A 448 19.87 0.74 11.00
CA HIS A 448 20.83 1.82 10.84
C HIS A 448 21.44 1.85 9.43
N GLY A 449 21.65 3.06 8.89
CA GLY A 449 22.24 3.27 7.58
C GLY A 449 21.26 3.24 6.42
N PHE A 450 19.96 3.13 6.70
CA PHE A 450 18.91 3.21 5.68
C PHE A 450 18.04 4.44 5.93
N ASP A 451 18.31 5.51 5.19
CA ASP A 451 17.58 6.77 5.27
C ASP A 451 16.51 6.86 4.18
N PRO A 452 15.46 7.69 4.36
CA PRO A 452 14.50 7.99 3.32
C PRO A 452 15.16 8.57 2.08
N ILE A 453 14.59 8.30 0.92
CA ILE A 453 15.04 8.83 -0.38
C ILE A 453 14.44 10.24 -0.52
N MET A 454 15.15 11.23 0.04
CA MET A 454 14.66 12.61 0.14
C MET A 454 14.47 13.28 -1.21
N GLU A 455 15.19 12.86 -2.24
CA GLU A 455 15.05 13.32 -3.63
C GLU A 455 13.63 13.13 -4.16
N LEU A 456 12.89 12.16 -3.64
CA LEU A 456 11.49 11.93 -4.02
C LEU A 456 10.53 13.01 -3.51
N PHE A 457 10.94 13.81 -2.52
CA PHE A 457 10.11 14.83 -1.87
C PHE A 457 10.52 16.27 -2.23
N SER A 458 11.57 16.45 -3.00
CA SER A 458 12.18 17.75 -3.34
C SER A 458 11.78 18.26 -4.72
#